data_0e5b9dc29d94c5aece3a7eb4e17ca169
#
_entry.id   0e5b9dc29d94c5aece3a7eb4e17ca169
#
_cell.length_a   1.000
_cell.length_b   1.000
_cell.length_c   1.000
_cell.angle_alpha   90.00
_cell.angle_beta   90.00
_cell.angle_gamma   90.00
#
_symmetry.space_group_name_H-M   'P 1'
#
loop_
_entity.id
_entity.type
_entity.pdbx_description
1 polymer ?
#
loop_
_entity_poly.entity_id
_entity_poly.type
_entity_poly.pdbx_seq_one_letter_code
_entity_poly.pdbx_strand_id
1 'polypeptide(L)'
;MPGSSRLAQTPWRQPRSKVGLTTSRSHRILFNSYPFVFLFLPIALAGFFILGRRSRGLAIAWLALASLFFYGWWNPAYVALLLASITFNYLIARCLHFLDTTVAAPHRKRLLVLAVGANLGLLAYYKYTGFFLRNLNALAGTHLASDIVLPLGISFFTFTQIAFLVDTYRREVREFNFLHYGLFVTYFPHLIAGPILHHKEIMPQYRQLETYRPDYRNLAIGLSIFAIGLFKKVKLADGLAQDVTPAFKAASAGAALGLVDAWRGALAYTLQLYFDSPDIATWQSACPCCSGSPCR
;
A
#
# COMPACT_ATOMS: atom_id res chain seq x y z
N MET A 1 59.70 -37.12 16.38
CA MET A 1 59.89 -35.67 16.66
C MET A 1 58.96 -34.88 15.76
N PRO A 2 58.35 -33.89 16.27
CA PRO A 2 57.06 -33.42 15.81
C PRO A 2 57.11 -32.10 15.01
N GLY A 3 56.20 -31.88 14.17
CA GLY A 3 56.02 -30.60 13.48
C GLY A 3 54.53 -30.30 13.31
N SER A 4 53.89 -29.87 14.41
CA SER A 4 52.54 -29.35 14.36
C SER A 4 52.55 -27.91 13.85
N SER A 5 52.25 -27.70 12.57
CA SER A 5 51.98 -26.37 12.00
C SER A 5 50.58 -25.91 12.39
N ARG A 6 50.51 -25.06 13.42
CA ARG A 6 49.30 -24.28 13.74
C ARG A 6 49.08 -23.27 12.61
N LEU A 7 48.11 -23.52 11.77
CA LEU A 7 47.54 -22.50 10.87
C LEU A 7 46.82 -21.47 11.75
N ALA A 8 47.44 -20.29 11.86
CA ALA A 8 46.86 -19.14 12.52
C ALA A 8 45.58 -18.72 11.79
N GLN A 9 44.43 -18.94 12.41
CA GLN A 9 43.16 -18.38 11.99
C GLN A 9 43.22 -16.88 12.28
N THR A 10 43.38 -16.09 11.26
CA THR A 10 43.16 -14.63 11.33
C THR A 10 41.68 -14.36 11.59
N PRO A 11 41.33 -13.73 12.71
CA PRO A 11 39.93 -13.35 12.93
C PRO A 11 39.57 -12.20 11.98
N TRP A 12 38.64 -12.44 11.08
CA TRP A 12 38.05 -11.41 10.25
C TRP A 12 37.47 -10.31 11.14
N ARG A 13 38.16 -9.20 11.25
CA ARG A 13 37.65 -7.97 11.86
C ARG A 13 36.51 -7.46 10.98
N GLN A 14 35.30 -7.72 11.42
CA GLN A 14 34.16 -7.02 10.86
C GLN A 14 34.34 -5.51 11.10
N PRO A 15 34.17 -4.66 10.07
CA PRO A 15 34.14 -3.23 10.29
C PRO A 15 32.93 -2.94 11.19
N ARG A 16 33.17 -2.40 12.37
CA ARG A 16 32.12 -1.83 13.21
C ARG A 16 31.53 -0.66 12.46
N SER A 17 30.48 -0.93 11.66
CA SER A 17 29.58 0.11 11.21
C SER A 17 28.95 0.70 12.47
N LYS A 18 29.34 1.92 12.79
CA LYS A 18 28.59 2.78 13.70
C LYS A 18 27.26 3.10 13.02
N VAL A 19 26.35 2.14 12.99
CA VAL A 19 24.95 2.43 12.76
C VAL A 19 24.51 3.17 14.01
N GLY A 20 24.53 4.49 13.94
CA GLY A 20 23.90 5.34 14.92
C GLY A 20 22.44 4.91 15.00
N LEU A 21 22.12 4.13 16.02
CA LEU A 21 20.76 3.87 16.48
C LEU A 21 20.21 5.20 17.03
N THR A 22 19.88 6.12 16.13
CA THR A 22 18.82 7.08 16.41
C THR A 22 17.55 6.25 16.46
N THR A 23 17.23 5.77 17.65
CA THR A 23 15.90 5.26 18.01
C THR A 23 14.90 6.43 17.98
N SER A 24 14.64 6.95 16.81
CA SER A 24 13.36 7.56 16.54
C SER A 24 12.35 6.41 16.57
N ARG A 25 11.71 6.22 17.73
CA ARG A 25 10.43 5.50 17.82
C ARG A 25 9.44 6.29 16.96
N SER A 26 9.51 6.16 15.66
CA SER A 26 8.39 6.54 14.81
C SER A 26 7.25 5.60 15.22
N HIS A 27 6.28 6.13 15.95
CA HIS A 27 5.01 5.47 16.22
C HIS A 27 4.31 5.27 14.88
N ARG A 28 4.69 4.20 14.18
CA ARG A 28 4.01 3.81 12.93
C ARG A 28 2.61 3.36 13.34
N ILE A 29 1.60 4.10 12.92
CA ILE A 29 0.23 3.62 13.06
C ILE A 29 0.07 2.48 12.05
N LEU A 30 0.08 1.25 12.56
CA LEU A 30 -0.28 0.06 11.82
C LEU A 30 -1.78 -0.20 12.00
N PHE A 31 -2.42 -0.90 11.06
CA PHE A 31 -3.86 -1.25 11.15
C PHE A 31 -4.22 -2.05 12.41
N ASN A 32 -3.27 -2.79 12.98
CA ASN A 32 -3.42 -3.54 14.23
C ASN A 32 -2.99 -2.75 15.48
N SER A 33 -2.66 -1.46 15.34
CA SER A 33 -2.27 -0.64 16.48
C SER A 33 -3.48 -0.11 17.26
N TYR A 34 -3.36 -0.03 18.58
CA TYR A 34 -4.40 0.53 19.44
C TYR A 34 -4.83 1.95 19.04
N PRO A 35 -3.92 2.90 18.69
CA PRO A 35 -4.32 4.22 18.24
C PRO A 35 -5.14 4.20 16.94
N PHE A 36 -4.87 3.26 16.03
CA PHE A 36 -5.66 3.12 14.82
C PHE A 36 -7.07 2.63 15.14
N VAL A 37 -7.19 1.52 15.88
CA VAL A 37 -8.46 0.85 16.11
C VAL A 37 -9.40 1.66 17.02
N PHE A 38 -8.85 2.25 18.11
CA PHE A 38 -9.66 2.89 19.12
C PHE A 38 -9.76 4.41 19.01
N LEU A 39 -8.92 5.05 18.21
CA LEU A 39 -8.96 6.50 18.05
C LEU A 39 -9.23 6.90 16.59
N PHE A 40 -8.35 6.52 15.67
CA PHE A 40 -8.45 6.97 14.28
C PHE A 40 -9.71 6.47 13.58
N LEU A 41 -9.98 5.17 13.64
CA LEU A 41 -11.10 4.54 12.94
C LEU A 41 -12.47 5.06 13.44
N PRO A 42 -12.75 5.12 14.77
CA PRO A 42 -14.00 5.70 15.26
C PRO A 42 -14.19 7.16 14.87
N ILE A 43 -13.13 7.98 14.93
CA ILE A 43 -13.19 9.39 14.52
C ILE A 43 -13.45 9.51 13.02
N ALA A 44 -12.78 8.73 12.18
CA ALA A 44 -12.97 8.74 10.73
C ALA A 44 -14.41 8.35 10.36
N LEU A 45 -14.95 7.29 10.97
CA LEU A 45 -16.32 6.82 10.74
C LEU A 45 -17.37 7.81 11.29
N ALA A 46 -17.20 8.29 12.51
CA ALA A 46 -18.13 9.26 13.11
C ALA A 46 -18.18 10.55 12.28
N GLY A 47 -17.02 11.09 11.89
CA GLY A 47 -16.95 12.26 11.02
C GLY A 47 -17.60 12.04 9.67
N PHE A 48 -17.40 10.87 9.06
CA PHE A 48 -18.05 10.51 7.78
C PHE A 48 -19.57 10.51 7.89
N PHE A 49 -20.16 9.87 8.89
CA PHE A 49 -21.61 9.81 9.05
C PHE A 49 -22.21 11.14 9.52
N ILE A 50 -21.53 11.89 10.39
CA ILE A 50 -22.01 13.20 10.85
C ILE A 50 -22.04 14.20 9.70
N LEU A 51 -20.94 14.30 8.94
CA LEU A 51 -20.83 15.20 7.80
C LEU A 51 -21.72 14.75 6.63
N GLY A 52 -21.89 13.42 6.46
CA GLY A 52 -22.76 12.83 5.46
C GLY A 52 -24.21 13.21 5.59
N ARG A 53 -24.68 13.46 6.82
CA ARG A 53 -26.03 13.99 7.09
C ARG A 53 -26.21 15.41 6.56
N ARG A 54 -25.14 16.19 6.47
CA ARG A 54 -25.17 17.59 6.03
C ARG A 54 -24.88 17.74 4.54
N SER A 55 -23.85 17.04 4.03
CA SER A 55 -23.45 17.08 2.63
C SER A 55 -22.59 15.87 2.27
N ARG A 56 -22.89 15.23 1.14
CA ARG A 56 -22.10 14.11 0.60
C ARG A 56 -20.66 14.54 0.31
N GLY A 57 -20.49 15.73 -0.30
CA GLY A 57 -19.17 16.27 -0.62
C GLY A 57 -18.30 16.46 0.61
N LEU A 58 -18.89 16.93 1.73
CA LEU A 58 -18.17 17.08 2.99
C LEU A 58 -17.74 15.73 3.58
N ALA A 59 -18.58 14.71 3.50
CA ALA A 59 -18.25 13.37 3.97
C ALA A 59 -17.10 12.75 3.16
N ILE A 60 -17.12 12.88 1.84
CA ILE A 60 -16.05 12.40 0.95
C ILE A 60 -14.76 13.19 1.21
N ALA A 61 -14.84 14.52 1.34
CA ALA A 61 -13.69 15.35 1.66
C ALA A 61 -13.08 14.97 3.01
N TRP A 62 -13.91 14.74 4.03
CA TRP A 62 -13.46 14.27 5.34
C TRP A 62 -12.71 12.95 5.24
N LEU A 63 -13.27 11.97 4.54
CA LEU A 63 -12.65 10.65 4.39
C LEU A 63 -11.35 10.73 3.60
N ALA A 64 -11.28 11.60 2.57
CA ALA A 64 -10.05 11.85 1.82
C ALA A 64 -8.98 12.51 2.71
N LEU A 65 -9.37 13.49 3.53
CA LEU A 65 -8.45 14.14 4.49
C LEU A 65 -7.98 13.17 5.57
N ALA A 66 -8.87 12.34 6.12
CA ALA A 66 -8.50 11.30 7.07
C ALA A 66 -7.50 10.30 6.44
N SER A 67 -7.72 9.92 5.19
CA SER A 67 -6.81 9.03 4.44
C SER A 67 -5.44 9.68 4.22
N LEU A 68 -5.39 10.95 3.84
CA LEU A 68 -4.15 11.70 3.68
C LEU A 68 -3.43 11.90 5.03
N PHE A 69 -4.17 12.14 6.10
CA PHE A 69 -3.62 12.23 7.45
C PHE A 69 -2.97 10.90 7.86
N PHE A 70 -3.67 9.79 7.64
CA PHE A 70 -3.14 8.44 7.92
C PHE A 70 -1.86 8.16 7.14
N TYR A 71 -1.83 8.51 5.86
CA TYR A 71 -0.65 8.38 5.00
C TYR A 71 0.50 9.29 5.46
N GLY A 72 0.19 10.54 5.79
CA GLY A 72 1.15 11.53 6.27
C GLY A 72 1.76 11.20 7.63
N TRP A 73 1.04 10.44 8.44
CA TRP A 73 1.57 9.96 9.72
C TRP A 73 2.83 9.10 9.55
N TRP A 74 2.89 8.36 8.45
CA TRP A 74 4.08 7.58 8.13
C TRP A 74 5.24 8.48 7.65
N ASN A 75 4.99 9.35 6.67
CA ASN A 75 5.96 10.35 6.22
C ASN A 75 5.26 11.50 5.45
N PRO A 76 5.21 12.70 6.02
CA PRO A 76 4.51 13.84 5.43
C PRO A 76 5.09 14.28 4.07
N ALA A 77 6.39 14.06 3.81
CA ALA A 77 7.00 14.42 2.52
C ALA A 77 6.39 13.66 1.34
N TYR A 78 5.94 12.43 1.54
CA TYR A 78 5.32 11.63 0.48
C TYR A 78 3.85 11.96 0.23
N VAL A 79 3.19 12.72 1.10
CA VAL A 79 1.85 13.26 0.84
C VAL A 79 1.88 14.19 -0.37
N ALA A 80 2.90 15.05 -0.46
CA ALA A 80 3.08 15.94 -1.61
C ALA A 80 3.27 15.14 -2.91
N LEU A 81 4.08 14.07 -2.88
CA LEU A 81 4.28 13.18 -4.02
C LEU A 81 2.97 12.51 -4.46
N LEU A 82 2.20 11.98 -3.48
CA LEU A 82 0.91 11.35 -3.74
C LEU A 82 -0.08 12.32 -4.37
N LEU A 83 -0.22 13.53 -3.81
CA LEU A 83 -1.10 14.58 -4.34
C LEU A 83 -0.67 15.04 -5.73
N ALA A 84 0.63 15.22 -5.98
CA ALA A 84 1.15 15.55 -7.30
C ALA A 84 0.82 14.46 -8.32
N SER A 85 1.01 13.18 -7.95
CA SER A 85 0.67 12.04 -8.80
C SER A 85 -0.83 11.97 -9.10
N ILE A 86 -1.70 12.17 -8.09
CA ILE A 86 -3.17 12.22 -8.26
C ILE A 86 -3.55 13.34 -9.22
N THR A 87 -3.02 14.54 -9.01
CA THR A 87 -3.34 15.71 -9.84
C THR A 87 -2.88 15.48 -11.28
N PHE A 88 -1.66 15.01 -11.47
CA PHE A 88 -1.13 14.68 -12.79
C PHE A 88 -2.01 13.69 -13.54
N ASN A 89 -2.33 12.55 -12.93
CA ASN A 89 -3.12 11.50 -13.59
C ASN A 89 -4.57 11.95 -13.83
N TYR A 90 -5.15 12.73 -12.93
CA TYR A 90 -6.50 13.29 -13.13
C TYR A 90 -6.55 14.26 -14.31
N LEU A 91 -5.56 15.15 -14.44
CA LEU A 91 -5.47 16.08 -15.57
C LEU A 91 -5.30 15.33 -16.89
N ILE A 92 -4.43 14.33 -16.94
CA ILE A 92 -4.27 13.48 -18.13
C ILE A 92 -5.58 12.74 -18.46
N ALA A 93 -6.26 12.17 -17.47
CA ALA A 93 -7.55 11.51 -17.68
C ALA A 93 -8.59 12.48 -18.26
N ARG A 94 -8.64 13.71 -17.76
CA ARG A 94 -9.50 14.74 -18.33
C ARG A 94 -9.13 15.08 -19.78
N CYS A 95 -7.85 15.26 -20.08
CA CYS A 95 -7.39 15.48 -21.45
C CYS A 95 -7.77 14.31 -22.37
N LEU A 96 -7.59 13.05 -21.91
CA LEU A 96 -8.02 11.86 -22.66
C LEU A 96 -9.53 11.82 -22.93
N HIS A 97 -10.32 12.31 -21.98
CA HIS A 97 -11.77 12.35 -22.11
C HIS A 97 -12.24 13.40 -23.14
N PHE A 98 -11.64 14.59 -23.13
CA PHE A 98 -12.01 15.69 -24.03
C PHE A 98 -11.49 15.52 -25.46
N LEU A 99 -10.42 14.77 -25.67
CA LEU A 99 -9.91 14.52 -27.02
C LEU A 99 -10.90 13.66 -27.81
N ASP A 100 -11.31 14.13 -28.97
CA ASP A 100 -12.20 13.40 -29.88
C ASP A 100 -11.54 12.09 -30.36
N THR A 101 -12.34 11.03 -30.45
CA THR A 101 -11.85 9.71 -30.84
C THR A 101 -11.57 9.58 -32.32
N THR A 102 -12.24 10.34 -33.16
CA THR A 102 -12.16 10.21 -34.61
C THR A 102 -10.92 10.90 -35.18
N VAL A 103 -10.68 12.13 -34.77
CA VAL A 103 -9.58 12.96 -35.29
C VAL A 103 -8.30 12.83 -34.47
N ALA A 104 -8.43 12.63 -33.17
CA ALA A 104 -7.30 12.63 -32.22
C ALA A 104 -6.85 11.24 -31.75
N ALA A 105 -7.33 10.15 -32.38
CA ALA A 105 -6.99 8.78 -31.95
C ALA A 105 -5.47 8.53 -31.75
N PRO A 106 -4.56 8.92 -32.66
CA PRO A 106 -3.13 8.70 -32.48
C PRO A 106 -2.57 9.54 -31.31
N HIS A 107 -3.09 10.75 -31.09
CA HIS A 107 -2.67 11.62 -30.00
C HIS A 107 -3.14 11.07 -28.65
N ARG A 108 -4.36 10.53 -28.57
CA ARG A 108 -4.88 9.87 -27.36
C ARG A 108 -4.01 8.68 -26.95
N LYS A 109 -3.64 7.81 -27.93
CA LYS A 109 -2.76 6.66 -27.66
C LYS A 109 -1.39 7.11 -27.16
N ARG A 110 -0.77 8.13 -27.81
CA ARG A 110 0.53 8.69 -27.39
C ARG A 110 0.46 9.27 -25.98
N LEU A 111 -0.60 10.03 -25.68
CA LEU A 111 -0.81 10.62 -24.35
C LEU A 111 -0.94 9.55 -23.29
N LEU A 112 -1.71 8.48 -23.54
CA LEU A 112 -1.81 7.34 -22.63
C LEU A 112 -0.46 6.67 -22.41
N VAL A 113 0.29 6.35 -23.47
CA VAL A 113 1.60 5.68 -23.38
C VAL A 113 2.59 6.54 -22.58
N LEU A 114 2.61 7.85 -22.82
CA LEU A 114 3.47 8.78 -22.06
C LEU A 114 3.08 8.84 -20.58
N ALA A 115 1.79 8.89 -20.28
CA ALA A 115 1.33 8.95 -18.90
C ALA A 115 1.59 7.62 -18.15
N VAL A 116 1.35 6.48 -18.78
CA VAL A 116 1.71 5.17 -18.22
C VAL A 116 3.23 5.06 -18.06
N GLY A 117 4.01 5.49 -19.04
CA GLY A 117 5.47 5.52 -18.96
C GLY A 117 5.99 6.40 -17.82
N ALA A 118 5.38 7.58 -17.59
CA ALA A 118 5.73 8.46 -16.48
C ALA A 118 5.43 7.79 -15.11
N ASN A 119 4.26 7.15 -14.97
CA ASN A 119 3.91 6.42 -13.75
C ASN A 119 4.84 5.24 -13.49
N LEU A 120 5.16 4.45 -14.51
CA LEU A 120 6.11 3.34 -14.40
C LEU A 120 7.54 3.85 -14.16
N GLY A 121 7.93 4.97 -14.76
CA GLY A 121 9.21 5.62 -14.50
C GLY A 121 9.36 6.08 -13.07
N LEU A 122 8.31 6.69 -12.50
CA LEU A 122 8.27 7.08 -11.09
C LEU A 122 8.40 5.85 -10.17
N LEU A 123 7.65 4.79 -10.47
CA LEU A 123 7.73 3.53 -9.75
C LEU A 123 9.13 2.91 -9.85
N ALA A 124 9.72 2.89 -11.05
CA ALA A 124 11.06 2.37 -11.30
C ALA A 124 12.11 3.17 -10.52
N TYR A 125 12.01 4.47 -10.49
CA TYR A 125 12.91 5.34 -9.74
C TYR A 125 12.90 4.99 -8.25
N TYR A 126 11.75 4.94 -7.59
CA TYR A 126 11.71 4.66 -6.15
C TYR A 126 12.00 3.21 -5.79
N LYS A 127 11.58 2.25 -6.61
CA LYS A 127 11.65 0.82 -6.27
C LYS A 127 12.93 0.15 -6.73
N TYR A 128 13.45 0.51 -7.91
CA TYR A 128 14.53 -0.24 -8.55
C TYR A 128 15.87 0.48 -8.58
N THR A 129 15.94 1.79 -8.29
CA THR A 129 17.22 2.53 -8.31
C THR A 129 18.25 1.90 -7.37
N GLY A 130 17.87 1.56 -6.14
CA GLY A 130 18.78 0.92 -5.20
C GLY A 130 19.27 -0.46 -5.67
N PHE A 131 18.45 -1.21 -6.41
CA PHE A 131 18.85 -2.47 -7.03
C PHE A 131 19.85 -2.22 -8.17
N PHE A 132 19.57 -1.30 -9.07
CA PHE A 132 20.46 -0.98 -10.20
C PHE A 132 21.81 -0.44 -9.73
N LEU A 133 21.81 0.46 -8.74
CA LEU A 133 23.05 1.01 -8.20
C LEU A 133 23.92 -0.05 -7.51
N ARG A 134 23.33 -0.99 -6.78
CA ARG A 134 24.07 -2.09 -6.18
C ARG A 134 24.72 -2.98 -7.23
N ASN A 135 24.00 -3.33 -8.30
CA ASN A 135 24.56 -4.13 -9.38
C ASN A 135 25.64 -3.36 -10.17
N LEU A 136 25.42 -2.07 -10.43
CA LEU A 136 26.39 -1.21 -11.10
C LEU A 136 27.68 -1.09 -10.26
N ASN A 137 27.56 -0.88 -8.95
CA ASN A 137 28.70 -0.84 -8.05
C ASN A 137 29.49 -2.16 -8.05
N ALA A 138 28.79 -3.30 -8.10
CA ALA A 138 29.42 -4.63 -8.15
C ALA A 138 30.17 -4.85 -9.48
N LEU A 139 29.65 -4.33 -10.60
CA LEU A 139 30.25 -4.50 -11.92
C LEU A 139 31.37 -3.47 -12.20
N ALA A 140 31.15 -2.21 -11.80
CA ALA A 140 32.05 -1.12 -12.15
C ALA A 140 33.02 -0.71 -11.01
N GLY A 141 32.95 -1.38 -9.83
CA GLY A 141 33.78 -1.03 -8.68
C GLY A 141 33.49 0.37 -8.10
N THR A 142 32.30 0.93 -8.40
CA THR A 142 31.91 2.26 -7.92
C THR A 142 31.23 2.17 -6.56
N HIS A 143 31.15 3.28 -5.82
CA HIS A 143 30.50 3.36 -4.51
C HIS A 143 29.33 4.37 -4.53
N LEU A 144 28.47 4.27 -5.54
CA LEU A 144 27.29 5.10 -5.63
C LEU A 144 26.27 4.65 -4.57
N ALA A 145 25.98 5.53 -3.63
CA ALA A 145 24.94 5.29 -2.62
C ALA A 145 23.66 6.00 -3.02
N SER A 146 22.51 5.39 -2.74
CA SER A 146 21.22 6.06 -2.81
C SER A 146 20.47 5.81 -1.51
N ASP A 147 20.11 6.89 -0.83
CA ASP A 147 19.27 6.87 0.37
C ASP A 147 17.78 7.02 0.02
N ILE A 148 17.37 6.46 -1.13
CA ILE A 148 15.98 6.53 -1.59
C ILE A 148 15.13 5.64 -0.69
N VAL A 149 14.27 6.27 0.11
CA VAL A 149 13.27 5.56 0.91
C VAL A 149 12.06 5.30 0.03
N LEU A 150 11.63 4.04 -0.03
CA LEU A 150 10.47 3.64 -0.82
C LEU A 150 9.19 4.22 -0.22
N PRO A 151 8.39 5.02 -0.95
CA PRO A 151 7.10 5.51 -0.47
C PRO A 151 6.14 4.35 -0.21
N LEU A 152 5.42 4.42 0.91
CA LEU A 152 4.43 3.41 1.27
C LEU A 152 3.33 3.34 0.20
N GLY A 153 3.00 2.13 -0.25
CA GLY A 153 1.93 1.91 -1.21
C GLY A 153 2.18 2.42 -2.63
N ILE A 154 3.41 2.86 -2.99
CA ILE A 154 3.69 3.42 -4.32
C ILE A 154 3.27 2.49 -5.47
N SER A 155 3.47 1.19 -5.34
CA SER A 155 3.04 0.23 -6.36
C SER A 155 1.53 0.21 -6.50
N PHE A 156 0.81 0.23 -5.37
CA PHE A 156 -0.66 0.15 -5.35
C PHE A 156 -1.30 1.39 -5.97
N PHE A 157 -0.93 2.59 -5.52
CA PHE A 157 -1.53 3.79 -6.08
C PHE A 157 -1.11 4.03 -7.54
N THR A 158 0.10 3.63 -7.94
CA THR A 158 0.53 3.70 -9.33
C THR A 158 -0.30 2.81 -10.23
N PHE A 159 -0.50 1.53 -9.86
CA PHE A 159 -1.32 0.61 -10.66
C PHE A 159 -2.79 1.01 -10.69
N THR A 160 -3.35 1.49 -9.57
CA THR A 160 -4.73 2.01 -9.50
C THR A 160 -4.92 3.19 -10.47
N GLN A 161 -3.96 4.11 -10.52
CA GLN A 161 -3.99 5.28 -11.42
C GLN A 161 -3.81 4.87 -12.87
N ILE A 162 -2.92 3.92 -13.18
CA ILE A 162 -2.75 3.38 -14.53
C ILE A 162 -4.04 2.71 -15.00
N ALA A 163 -4.68 1.88 -14.15
CA ALA A 163 -5.96 1.27 -14.48
C ALA A 163 -7.03 2.31 -14.82
N PHE A 164 -7.14 3.38 -14.02
CA PHE A 164 -8.06 4.48 -14.27
C PHE A 164 -7.78 5.20 -15.61
N LEU A 165 -6.50 5.44 -15.97
CA LEU A 165 -6.12 6.03 -17.26
C LEU A 165 -6.49 5.13 -18.44
N VAL A 166 -6.26 3.81 -18.31
CA VAL A 166 -6.62 2.83 -19.35
C VAL A 166 -8.14 2.77 -19.53
N ASP A 167 -8.90 2.75 -18.43
CA ASP A 167 -10.36 2.73 -18.48
C ASP A 167 -10.92 4.04 -19.03
N THR A 168 -10.27 5.18 -18.74
CA THR A 168 -10.61 6.47 -19.38
C THR A 168 -10.35 6.44 -20.89
N TYR A 169 -9.23 5.88 -21.31
CA TYR A 169 -8.93 5.72 -22.73
C TYR A 169 -9.97 4.84 -23.45
N ARG A 170 -10.43 3.76 -22.78
CA ARG A 170 -11.50 2.87 -23.26
C ARG A 170 -12.90 3.47 -23.20
N ARG A 171 -13.02 4.69 -22.64
CA ARG A 171 -14.33 5.38 -22.40
C ARG A 171 -15.26 4.66 -21.43
N GLU A 172 -14.69 3.90 -20.53
CA GLU A 172 -15.44 3.17 -19.50
C GLU A 172 -15.70 4.03 -18.25
N VAL A 173 -14.94 5.12 -18.09
CA VAL A 173 -15.13 6.10 -17.00
C VAL A 173 -16.24 7.08 -17.38
N ARG A 174 -17.29 7.12 -16.56
CA ARG A 174 -18.46 8.01 -16.75
C ARG A 174 -18.41 9.24 -15.85
N GLU A 175 -17.56 9.26 -14.86
CA GLU A 175 -17.53 10.29 -13.84
C GLU A 175 -16.14 10.90 -13.68
N PHE A 176 -16.06 12.24 -13.82
CA PHE A 176 -14.84 13.02 -13.65
C PHE A 176 -15.03 14.03 -12.51
N ASN A 177 -15.04 13.52 -11.27
CA ASN A 177 -15.01 14.32 -10.07
C ASN A 177 -13.65 14.15 -9.38
N PHE A 178 -12.91 15.25 -9.21
CA PHE A 178 -11.56 15.22 -8.61
C PHE A 178 -11.59 14.67 -7.17
N LEU A 179 -12.61 15.03 -6.39
CA LEU A 179 -12.73 14.59 -5.01
C LEU A 179 -13.00 13.08 -4.91
N HIS A 180 -13.88 12.55 -5.78
CA HIS A 180 -14.17 11.12 -5.85
C HIS A 180 -12.95 10.32 -6.31
N TYR A 181 -12.23 10.83 -7.33
CA TYR A 181 -10.99 10.23 -7.80
C TYR A 181 -9.90 10.29 -6.74
N GLY A 182 -9.73 11.43 -6.09
CA GLY A 182 -8.78 11.61 -5.00
C GLY A 182 -9.03 10.60 -3.87
N LEU A 183 -10.29 10.48 -3.40
CA LEU A 183 -10.64 9.50 -2.39
C LEU A 183 -10.40 8.07 -2.89
N PHE A 184 -10.76 7.75 -4.13
CA PHE A 184 -10.53 6.42 -4.70
C PHE A 184 -9.06 6.01 -4.65
N VAL A 185 -8.14 6.94 -4.93
CA VAL A 185 -6.70 6.66 -4.90
C VAL A 185 -6.14 6.66 -3.48
N THR A 186 -6.62 7.58 -2.60
CA THR A 186 -6.06 7.78 -1.26
C THR A 186 -6.71 6.93 -0.18
N TYR A 187 -7.80 6.23 -0.47
CA TYR A 187 -8.58 5.51 0.52
C TYR A 187 -7.72 4.57 1.38
N PHE A 188 -7.56 4.92 2.66
CA PHE A 188 -6.55 4.33 3.55
C PHE A 188 -6.61 2.81 3.70
N PRO A 189 -7.78 2.13 3.70
CA PRO A 189 -7.79 0.68 3.81
C PRO A 189 -7.15 -0.03 2.62
N HIS A 190 -7.24 0.57 1.44
CA HIS A 190 -6.78 -0.02 0.19
C HIS A 190 -5.40 0.51 -0.26
N LEU A 191 -5.03 1.73 0.16
CA LEU A 191 -3.81 2.41 -0.29
C LEU A 191 -2.53 1.64 0.04
N ILE A 192 -2.49 0.90 1.16
CA ILE A 192 -1.28 0.25 1.65
C ILE A 192 -1.11 -1.16 1.10
N ALA A 193 -2.16 -1.98 1.13
CA ALA A 193 -2.07 -3.39 0.76
C ALA A 193 -3.43 -4.00 0.36
N GLY A 194 -4.37 -3.20 -0.14
CA GLY A 194 -5.67 -3.70 -0.59
C GLY A 194 -5.62 -4.37 -1.96
N PRO A 195 -6.63 -5.16 -2.35
CA PRO A 195 -6.78 -5.61 -3.72
C PRO A 195 -6.94 -4.41 -4.65
N ILE A 196 -6.51 -4.56 -5.90
CA ILE A 196 -6.71 -3.54 -6.92
C ILE A 196 -8.21 -3.46 -7.20
N LEU A 197 -8.85 -2.41 -6.70
CA LEU A 197 -10.27 -2.17 -6.89
C LEU A 197 -10.51 -1.45 -8.22
N HIS A 198 -11.54 -1.87 -8.92
CA HIS A 198 -11.96 -1.15 -10.12
C HIS A 198 -12.80 0.07 -9.74
N HIS A 199 -12.49 1.23 -10.35
CA HIS A 199 -13.25 2.48 -10.14
C HIS A 199 -14.76 2.30 -10.40
N LYS A 200 -15.11 1.37 -11.30
CA LYS A 200 -16.52 1.04 -11.64
C LYS A 200 -17.33 0.51 -10.46
N GLU A 201 -16.67 -0.13 -9.50
CA GLU A 201 -17.33 -0.71 -8.33
C GLU A 201 -17.49 0.31 -7.20
N ILE A 202 -16.53 1.20 -7.04
CA ILE A 202 -16.47 2.11 -5.89
C ILE A 202 -17.07 3.48 -6.18
N MET A 203 -16.76 4.10 -7.31
CA MET A 203 -17.21 5.45 -7.59
C MET A 203 -18.76 5.59 -7.64
N PRO A 204 -19.54 4.62 -8.14
CA PRO A 204 -21.01 4.71 -8.07
C PRO A 204 -21.56 4.73 -6.65
N GLN A 205 -20.87 4.09 -5.69
CA GLN A 205 -21.30 4.04 -4.30
C GLN A 205 -21.25 5.41 -3.63
N TYR A 206 -20.32 6.28 -4.04
CA TYR A 206 -20.25 7.66 -3.55
C TYR A 206 -21.45 8.51 -3.93
N ARG A 207 -22.28 8.08 -4.89
CA ARG A 207 -23.50 8.76 -5.29
C ARG A 207 -24.73 8.30 -4.52
N GLN A 208 -24.70 7.12 -3.93
CA GLN A 208 -25.83 6.54 -3.23
C GLN A 208 -26.07 7.25 -1.89
N LEU A 209 -27.30 7.66 -1.63
CA LEU A 209 -27.66 8.30 -0.36
C LEU A 209 -27.56 7.35 0.83
N GLU A 210 -27.78 6.08 0.57
CA GLU A 210 -27.74 5.01 1.58
C GLU A 210 -26.35 4.85 2.19
N THR A 211 -25.29 5.10 1.42
CA THR A 211 -23.90 5.04 1.87
C THR A 211 -23.61 6.00 3.04
N TYR A 212 -24.33 7.11 3.13
CA TYR A 212 -24.12 8.16 4.15
C TYR A 212 -25.03 8.02 5.36
N ARG A 213 -25.92 7.01 5.37
CA ARG A 213 -26.77 6.72 6.52
C ARG A 213 -26.19 5.58 7.34
N PRO A 214 -26.06 5.74 8.65
CA PRO A 214 -25.58 4.65 9.50
C PRO A 214 -26.63 3.53 9.51
N ASP A 215 -26.26 2.38 8.98
CA ASP A 215 -27.01 1.15 9.10
C ASP A 215 -26.34 0.27 10.15
N TYR A 216 -27.03 0.06 11.27
CA TYR A 216 -26.49 -0.71 12.40
C TYR A 216 -26.21 -2.17 12.03
N ARG A 217 -26.98 -2.74 11.09
CA ARG A 217 -26.76 -4.09 10.62
C ARG A 217 -25.44 -4.21 9.84
N ASN A 218 -25.24 -3.32 8.87
CA ASN A 218 -24.00 -3.28 8.08
C ASN A 218 -22.80 -2.93 8.96
N LEU A 219 -22.95 -2.04 9.93
CA LEU A 219 -21.91 -1.71 10.88
C LEU A 219 -21.54 -2.90 11.76
N ALA A 220 -22.52 -3.66 12.27
CA ALA A 220 -22.27 -4.85 13.07
C ALA A 220 -21.56 -5.93 12.26
N ILE A 221 -21.99 -6.18 11.02
CA ILE A 221 -21.33 -7.11 10.11
C ILE A 221 -19.89 -6.68 9.87
N GLY A 222 -19.68 -5.40 9.53
CA GLY A 222 -18.36 -4.83 9.27
C GLY A 222 -17.41 -4.95 10.46
N LEU A 223 -17.89 -4.62 11.67
CA LEU A 223 -17.10 -4.75 12.88
C LEU A 223 -16.78 -6.23 13.21
N SER A 224 -17.71 -7.14 12.96
CA SER A 224 -17.48 -8.58 13.19
C SER A 224 -16.41 -9.11 12.24
N ILE A 225 -16.49 -8.78 10.98
CA ILE A 225 -15.50 -9.15 9.96
C ILE A 225 -14.13 -8.56 10.32
N PHE A 226 -14.10 -7.29 10.72
CA PHE A 226 -12.88 -6.64 11.17
C PHE A 226 -12.27 -7.31 12.40
N ALA A 227 -13.07 -7.65 13.39
CA ALA A 227 -12.59 -8.34 14.61
C ALA A 227 -11.99 -9.71 14.27
N ILE A 228 -12.64 -10.47 13.37
CA ILE A 228 -12.11 -11.76 12.88
C ILE A 228 -10.78 -11.56 12.15
N GLY A 229 -10.68 -10.55 11.29
CA GLY A 229 -9.46 -10.19 10.58
C GLY A 229 -8.34 -9.83 11.55
N LEU A 230 -8.61 -8.94 12.50
CA LEU A 230 -7.65 -8.55 13.53
C LEU A 230 -7.17 -9.74 14.36
N PHE A 231 -8.07 -10.68 14.70
CA PHE A 231 -7.70 -11.91 15.38
C PHE A 231 -6.74 -12.75 14.54
N LYS A 232 -7.05 -12.98 13.26
CA LYS A 232 -6.17 -13.73 12.34
C LYS A 232 -4.79 -13.06 12.26
N LYS A 233 -4.73 -11.74 12.10
CA LYS A 233 -3.47 -10.99 12.05
C LYS A 233 -2.67 -11.13 13.34
N VAL A 234 -3.26 -10.82 14.49
CA VAL A 234 -2.54 -10.71 15.76
C VAL A 234 -2.21 -12.09 16.35
N LYS A 235 -3.08 -13.06 16.19
CA LYS A 235 -2.88 -14.40 16.78
C LYS A 235 -2.25 -15.40 15.83
N LEU A 236 -2.68 -15.45 14.58
CA LEU A 236 -2.18 -16.44 13.63
C LEU A 236 -0.95 -15.92 12.89
N ALA A 237 -1.03 -14.80 12.18
CA ALA A 237 0.08 -14.30 11.37
C ALA A 237 1.29 -13.86 12.22
N ASP A 238 1.06 -13.01 13.25
CA ASP A 238 2.14 -12.54 14.13
C ASP A 238 2.69 -13.69 15.02
N GLY A 239 1.87 -14.69 15.33
CA GLY A 239 2.33 -15.92 16.00
C GLY A 239 3.31 -16.71 15.14
N LEU A 240 2.99 -16.91 13.86
CA LEU A 240 3.85 -17.61 12.90
C LEU A 240 5.16 -16.85 12.62
N ALA A 241 5.17 -15.53 12.76
CA ALA A 241 6.38 -14.72 12.59
C ALA A 241 7.50 -15.11 13.56
N GLN A 242 7.18 -15.72 14.70
CA GLN A 242 8.16 -16.20 15.67
C GLN A 242 9.00 -17.37 15.10
N ASP A 243 8.43 -18.19 14.24
CA ASP A 243 9.14 -19.28 13.55
C ASP A 243 9.83 -18.79 12.27
N VAL A 244 9.19 -17.87 11.54
CA VAL A 244 9.70 -17.31 10.27
C VAL A 244 10.98 -16.50 10.50
N THR A 245 10.95 -15.56 11.45
CA THR A 245 12.03 -14.59 11.63
C THR A 245 13.39 -15.24 11.95
N PRO A 246 13.51 -16.22 12.86
CA PRO A 246 14.78 -16.90 13.12
C PRO A 246 15.30 -17.69 11.92
N ALA A 247 14.42 -18.43 11.22
CA ALA A 247 14.80 -19.24 10.07
C ALA A 247 15.38 -18.38 8.94
N PHE A 248 14.69 -17.30 8.55
CA PHE A 248 15.16 -16.40 7.49
C PHE A 248 16.42 -15.61 7.90
N LYS A 249 16.56 -15.21 9.17
CA LYS A 249 17.78 -14.57 9.67
C LYS A 249 18.97 -15.52 9.61
N ALA A 250 18.82 -16.78 10.02
CA ALA A 250 19.87 -17.78 9.95
C ALA A 250 20.30 -18.02 8.49
N ALA A 251 19.31 -18.19 7.57
CA ALA A 251 19.59 -18.35 6.14
C ALA A 251 20.33 -17.13 5.56
N SER A 252 19.92 -15.91 5.90
CA SER A 252 20.56 -14.68 5.41
C SER A 252 21.99 -14.49 5.95
N ALA A 253 22.28 -15.06 7.12
CA ALA A 253 23.61 -15.09 7.71
C ALA A 253 24.52 -16.22 7.14
N GLY A 254 24.01 -17.01 6.17
CA GLY A 254 24.74 -18.13 5.58
C GLY A 254 24.83 -19.37 6.46
N ALA A 255 24.03 -19.45 7.54
CA ALA A 255 23.98 -20.65 8.38
C ALA A 255 23.28 -21.80 7.65
N ALA A 256 23.83 -23.01 7.75
CA ALA A 256 23.20 -24.20 7.26
C ALA A 256 21.98 -24.54 8.13
N LEU A 257 20.79 -24.47 7.54
CA LEU A 257 19.55 -24.89 8.19
C LEU A 257 19.33 -26.38 7.98
N GLY A 258 18.88 -27.07 9.03
CA GLY A 258 18.37 -28.42 8.89
C GLY A 258 17.14 -28.45 7.96
N LEU A 259 16.91 -29.60 7.29
CA LEU A 259 15.77 -29.75 6.36
C LEU A 259 14.45 -29.41 7.04
N VAL A 260 14.25 -29.90 8.27
CA VAL A 260 13.02 -29.67 9.05
C VAL A 260 12.83 -28.17 9.37
N ASP A 261 13.90 -27.49 9.80
CA ASP A 261 13.83 -26.05 10.13
C ASP A 261 13.58 -25.18 8.90
N ALA A 262 14.18 -25.55 7.76
CA ALA A 262 13.94 -24.88 6.50
C ALA A 262 12.47 -25.02 6.03
N TRP A 263 11.90 -26.23 6.10
CA TRP A 263 10.49 -26.46 5.76
C TRP A 263 9.54 -25.77 6.75
N ARG A 264 9.84 -25.83 8.05
CA ARG A 264 9.08 -25.13 9.08
C ARG A 264 9.04 -23.62 8.80
N GLY A 265 10.19 -23.03 8.53
CA GLY A 265 10.27 -21.60 8.16
C GLY A 265 9.50 -21.25 6.89
N ALA A 266 9.60 -22.05 5.84
CA ALA A 266 8.91 -21.82 4.56
C ALA A 266 7.39 -21.98 4.70
N LEU A 267 6.90 -23.02 5.37
CA LEU A 267 5.48 -23.23 5.59
C LEU A 267 4.89 -22.16 6.51
N ALA A 268 5.59 -21.82 7.60
CA ALA A 268 5.17 -20.74 8.49
C ALA A 268 5.06 -19.41 7.76
N TYR A 269 6.01 -19.09 6.86
CA TYR A 269 5.98 -17.88 6.04
C TYR A 269 4.80 -17.87 5.07
N THR A 270 4.53 -19.00 4.41
CA THR A 270 3.38 -19.14 3.50
C THR A 270 2.06 -18.92 4.23
N LEU A 271 1.90 -19.55 5.40
CA LEU A 271 0.70 -19.36 6.22
C LEU A 271 0.61 -17.93 6.78
N GLN A 272 1.72 -17.34 7.17
CA GLN A 272 1.76 -15.93 7.60
C GLN A 272 1.25 -15.01 6.50
N LEU A 273 1.74 -15.15 5.26
CA LEU A 273 1.26 -14.37 4.11
C LEU A 273 -0.23 -14.60 3.84
N TYR A 274 -0.67 -15.84 3.96
CA TYR A 274 -2.09 -16.18 3.78
C TYR A 274 -2.99 -15.50 4.81
N PHE A 275 -2.58 -15.45 6.09
CA PHE A 275 -3.36 -14.81 7.14
C PHE A 275 -3.20 -13.28 7.16
N ASP A 276 -2.12 -12.72 6.62
CA ASP A 276 -1.93 -11.28 6.46
C ASP A 276 -2.74 -10.69 5.27
N SER A 277 -2.89 -11.44 4.18
CA SER A 277 -3.53 -10.95 2.95
C SER A 277 -5.06 -10.80 3.01
N PRO A 278 -5.85 -11.74 3.61
CA PRO A 278 -7.31 -11.66 3.59
C PRO A 278 -7.88 -10.53 4.43
N ASP A 279 -7.16 -10.09 5.45
CA ASP A 279 -7.67 -9.11 6.42
C ASP A 279 -7.92 -7.76 5.78
N ILE A 280 -7.10 -7.37 4.82
CA ILE A 280 -7.23 -6.09 4.10
C ILE A 280 -8.38 -6.18 3.09
N ALA A 281 -8.54 -7.31 2.38
CA ALA A 281 -9.65 -7.55 1.46
C ALA A 281 -11.00 -7.64 2.20
N THR A 282 -10.99 -8.27 3.37
CA THR A 282 -12.17 -8.43 4.22
C THR A 282 -12.61 -7.09 4.84
N TRP A 283 -11.64 -6.22 5.13
CA TRP A 283 -11.88 -4.85 5.59
C TRP A 283 -12.63 -4.01 4.56
N GLN A 284 -12.28 -4.18 3.30
CA GLN A 284 -12.94 -3.46 2.20
C GLN A 284 -14.38 -3.88 2.01
N SER A 285 -14.64 -5.19 2.15
CA SER A 285 -16.00 -5.74 2.09
C SER A 285 -16.87 -5.31 3.28
N ALA A 286 -16.26 -5.08 4.43
CA ALA A 286 -16.90 -4.70 5.67
C ALA A 286 -17.25 -3.21 5.75
N CYS A 287 -16.56 -2.37 4.98
CA CYS A 287 -16.88 -0.95 4.94
C CYS A 287 -18.17 -0.75 4.13
N PRO A 288 -19.24 -0.15 4.71
CA PRO A 288 -20.49 0.09 4.00
C PRO A 288 -20.31 0.88 2.71
N CYS A 289 -19.22 1.65 2.62
CA CYS A 289 -18.83 2.39 1.43
C CYS A 289 -18.29 1.51 0.30
N CYS A 290 -17.94 0.24 0.57
CA CYS A 290 -17.26 -0.63 -0.38
C CYS A 290 -18.10 -1.82 -0.82
N SER A 291 -19.13 -2.20 -0.05
CA SER A 291 -20.05 -3.29 -0.41
C SER A 291 -21.21 -2.74 -1.24
N GLY A 292 -20.98 -2.56 -2.52
CA GLY A 292 -22.03 -2.13 -3.47
C GLY A 292 -23.12 -3.16 -3.73
N SER A 293 -23.22 -4.18 -2.90
CA SER A 293 -24.33 -5.13 -2.93
C SER A 293 -25.14 -4.99 -1.66
N PRO A 294 -26.47 -4.82 -1.74
CA PRO A 294 -27.32 -5.05 -0.60
C PRO A 294 -27.03 -6.50 -0.16
N CYS A 295 -26.62 -6.69 1.09
CA CYS A 295 -26.58 -8.02 1.68
C CYS A 295 -27.97 -8.62 1.55
N ARG A 296 -28.15 -9.52 0.55
CA ARG A 296 -29.31 -10.39 0.47
C ARG A 296 -29.16 -11.52 1.49
#